data_3b48f7ca5b8e2a277d87276bb1467dea
#
_entry.id   3b48f7ca5b8e2a277d87276bb1467dea
#
_cell.length_a   1.000
_cell.length_b   1.000
_cell.length_c   1.000
_cell.angle_alpha   90.00
_cell.angle_beta   90.00
_cell.angle_gamma   90.00
#
_symmetry.space_group_name_H-M   'P 1'
#
loop_
_entity.id
_entity.type
_entity.pdbx_description
1 polymer ?
#
loop_
_entity_poly.entity_id
_entity_poly.type
_entity_poly.pdbx_seq_one_letter_code
_entity_poly.pdbx_strand_id
1 'polypeptide(L)'
;MAPTSPSTRQPPHGKPLAGWRLRLYTIIFEADTRAGRWFDKSLIFIILASIAVVMADSVESLHRAHGRMFQAMEWVFTFLFTAEYIARLACVRRPLKYAGSFFGLIDLLALLPTYLALFFPGLHALIDVRVLRLLRVFRVFKLTAYVAEYQSLGRALAASGRKILVFLTAVLMLVLVMGTVMYVVEGRENGYTSIPTSIYWAISTVTTVGFGDITPKTDLGRLIASFMMLLGWGILAVPTGIVTAEMAAHRRLELVHSQVSTTRSCHECLTEGHTPDADYCFHCGARLPVYQQQEPAPQAS
;
A
#
# COMPACT_ATOMS: atom_id res chain seq x y z
N MET A 1 -33.69 -9.50 -19.25
CA MET A 1 -32.73 -9.82 -18.18
C MET A 1 -31.79 -8.64 -18.08
N ALA A 2 -31.66 -8.05 -16.89
CA ALA A 2 -30.88 -6.85 -16.70
C ALA A 2 -29.38 -7.13 -16.93
N PRO A 3 -28.59 -6.17 -17.48
CA PRO A 3 -27.17 -6.35 -17.70
C PRO A 3 -26.49 -6.57 -16.34
N THR A 4 -25.79 -7.68 -16.21
CA THR A 4 -24.93 -7.94 -15.06
C THR A 4 -23.81 -6.89 -15.07
N SER A 5 -23.93 -5.90 -14.19
CA SER A 5 -22.88 -4.93 -13.90
C SER A 5 -21.54 -5.66 -13.61
N PRO A 6 -20.39 -5.05 -13.97
CA PRO A 6 -19.08 -5.63 -13.71
C PRO A 6 -19.01 -6.03 -12.24
N SER A 7 -18.60 -7.26 -11.97
CA SER A 7 -18.52 -7.86 -10.64
C SER A 7 -17.70 -6.98 -9.71
N THR A 8 -18.36 -6.09 -9.00
CA THR A 8 -17.81 -5.47 -7.80
C THR A 8 -17.48 -6.63 -6.86
N ARG A 9 -16.20 -6.94 -6.71
CA ARG A 9 -15.74 -8.00 -5.81
C ARG A 9 -16.35 -7.73 -4.45
N GLN A 10 -17.26 -8.59 -4.04
CA GLN A 10 -17.84 -8.53 -2.70
C GLN A 10 -16.68 -8.58 -1.69
N PRO A 11 -16.61 -7.65 -0.73
CA PRO A 11 -15.58 -7.68 0.27
C PRO A 11 -15.64 -9.02 1.04
N PRO A 12 -14.51 -9.58 1.43
CA PRO A 12 -14.38 -10.93 1.97
C PRO A 12 -15.17 -11.19 3.26
N HIS A 13 -15.79 -10.15 3.82
CA HIS A 13 -16.45 -10.18 5.14
C HIS A 13 -17.99 -10.24 5.08
N GLY A 14 -18.57 -10.24 3.87
CA GLY A 14 -20.02 -10.34 3.63
C GLY A 14 -20.80 -9.06 3.94
N LYS A 15 -21.55 -8.57 2.94
CA LYS A 15 -22.49 -7.44 3.08
C LYS A 15 -23.71 -7.87 3.93
N PRO A 16 -24.17 -7.07 4.91
CA PRO A 16 -25.40 -7.35 5.65
C PRO A 16 -26.62 -7.24 4.73
N LEU A 17 -27.65 -8.04 4.98
CA LEU A 17 -28.79 -8.19 4.07
C LEU A 17 -29.82 -7.04 4.16
N ALA A 18 -29.97 -6.38 5.34
CA ALA A 18 -30.98 -5.32 5.53
C ALA A 18 -30.72 -4.44 6.78
N GLY A 19 -31.42 -3.32 6.88
CA GLY A 19 -31.55 -2.50 8.07
C GLY A 19 -30.46 -1.44 8.24
N TRP A 20 -30.32 -0.91 9.49
CA TRP A 20 -29.35 0.13 9.85
C TRP A 20 -27.88 -0.32 9.61
N ARG A 21 -27.61 -1.62 9.78
CA ARG A 21 -26.28 -2.19 9.51
C ARG A 21 -25.88 -2.09 8.05
N LEU A 22 -26.84 -2.23 7.12
CA LEU A 22 -26.59 -2.05 5.70
C LEU A 22 -26.30 -0.59 5.37
N ARG A 23 -27.05 0.37 5.95
CA ARG A 23 -26.79 1.80 5.77
C ARG A 23 -25.40 2.19 6.28
N LEU A 24 -25.04 1.71 7.47
CA LEU A 24 -23.73 1.97 8.06
C LEU A 24 -22.61 1.34 7.22
N TYR A 25 -22.82 0.12 6.74
CA TYR A 25 -21.89 -0.57 5.84
C TYR A 25 -21.66 0.23 4.54
N THR A 26 -22.73 0.74 3.92
CA THR A 26 -22.65 1.55 2.70
C THR A 26 -21.88 2.86 2.93
N ILE A 27 -22.03 3.49 4.09
CA ILE A 27 -21.28 4.72 4.41
C ILE A 27 -19.80 4.42 4.66
N ILE A 28 -19.48 3.32 5.33
CA ILE A 28 -18.11 3.01 5.76
C ILE A 28 -17.27 2.30 4.68
N PHE A 29 -17.90 1.46 3.84
CA PHE A 29 -17.19 0.60 2.88
C PHE A 29 -17.46 0.90 1.40
N GLU A 30 -18.49 1.72 1.09
CA GLU A 30 -18.83 2.07 -0.28
C GLU A 30 -18.52 3.55 -0.54
N ALA A 31 -17.36 3.84 -1.15
CA ALA A 31 -16.91 5.19 -1.46
C ALA A 31 -17.73 5.88 -2.59
N ASP A 32 -18.62 5.16 -3.27
CA ASP A 32 -19.39 5.68 -4.40
C ASP A 32 -20.51 6.65 -3.96
N THR A 33 -20.93 6.58 -2.71
CA THR A 33 -21.98 7.45 -2.16
C THR A 33 -21.43 8.82 -1.73
N ARG A 34 -22.26 9.87 -1.76
CA ARG A 34 -21.87 11.19 -1.24
C ARG A 34 -21.48 11.10 0.25
N ALA A 35 -22.22 10.33 1.04
CA ALA A 35 -21.97 10.15 2.47
C ALA A 35 -20.65 9.38 2.71
N GLY A 36 -20.36 8.33 1.94
CA GLY A 36 -19.12 7.58 2.01
C GLY A 36 -17.89 8.46 1.71
N ARG A 37 -17.94 9.25 0.62
CA ARG A 37 -16.87 10.18 0.27
C ARG A 37 -16.59 11.23 1.35
N TRP A 38 -17.63 11.73 2.02
CA TRP A 38 -17.46 12.66 3.13
C TRP A 38 -16.87 11.98 4.36
N PHE A 39 -17.33 10.78 4.66
CA PHE A 39 -16.79 9.94 5.74
C PHE A 39 -15.29 9.68 5.53
N ASP A 40 -14.88 9.23 4.35
CA ASP A 40 -13.48 8.95 4.01
C ASP A 40 -12.61 10.21 4.13
N LYS A 41 -13.06 11.34 3.56
CA LYS A 41 -12.33 12.61 3.67
C LYS A 41 -12.19 13.08 5.12
N SER A 42 -13.26 12.97 5.92
CA SER A 42 -13.23 13.33 7.34
C SER A 42 -12.27 12.44 8.11
N LEU A 43 -12.27 11.14 7.82
CA LEU A 43 -11.41 10.20 8.51
C LEU A 43 -9.93 10.41 8.13
N ILE A 44 -9.63 10.65 6.85
CA ILE A 44 -8.28 11.03 6.40
C ILE A 44 -7.81 12.29 7.14
N PHE A 45 -8.66 13.31 7.22
CA PHE A 45 -8.33 14.55 7.95
C PHE A 45 -8.05 14.29 9.44
N ILE A 46 -8.89 13.48 10.11
CA ILE A 46 -8.71 13.11 11.52
C ILE A 46 -7.41 12.34 11.73
N ILE A 47 -7.06 11.41 10.81
CA ILE A 47 -5.79 10.66 10.88
C ILE A 47 -4.61 11.63 10.75
N LEU A 48 -4.60 12.49 9.75
CA LEU A 48 -3.52 13.47 9.55
C LEU A 48 -3.40 14.44 10.72
N ALA A 49 -4.53 14.94 11.24
CA ALA A 49 -4.54 15.80 12.42
C ALA A 49 -3.97 15.07 13.66
N SER A 50 -4.34 13.78 13.85
CA SER A 50 -3.80 13.00 14.97
C SER A 50 -2.28 12.78 14.87
N ILE A 51 -1.76 12.57 13.65
CA ILE A 51 -0.32 12.44 13.40
C ILE A 51 0.38 13.78 13.68
N ALA A 52 -0.18 14.89 13.21
CA ALA A 52 0.36 16.22 13.47
C ALA A 52 0.45 16.53 14.97
N VAL A 53 -0.56 16.13 15.74
CA VAL A 53 -0.56 16.28 17.22
C VAL A 53 0.54 15.43 17.85
N VAL A 54 0.72 14.17 17.43
CA VAL A 54 1.81 13.30 17.93
C VAL A 54 3.18 13.89 17.59
N MET A 55 3.35 14.43 16.37
CA MET A 55 4.59 15.10 15.97
C MET A 55 4.84 16.36 16.82
N ALA A 56 3.84 17.20 17.04
CA ALA A 56 3.96 18.39 17.89
C ALA A 56 4.27 18.02 19.34
N ASP A 57 3.62 16.97 19.89
CA ASP A 57 3.86 16.48 21.26
C ASP A 57 5.28 15.88 21.42
N SER A 58 5.92 15.45 20.35
CA SER A 58 7.30 14.96 20.38
C SER A 58 8.35 16.07 20.58
N VAL A 59 7.99 17.33 20.29
CA VAL A 59 8.87 18.48 20.45
C VAL A 59 8.86 18.90 21.93
N GLU A 60 9.97 18.77 22.61
CA GLU A 60 10.12 18.98 24.06
C GLU A 60 9.60 20.36 24.52
N SER A 61 9.88 21.44 23.76
CA SER A 61 9.42 22.79 24.09
C SER A 61 7.89 22.92 24.04
N LEU A 62 7.26 22.29 23.05
CA LEU A 62 5.79 22.29 22.90
C LEU A 62 5.13 21.38 23.93
N HIS A 63 5.73 20.24 24.21
CA HIS A 63 5.24 19.31 25.23
C HIS A 63 5.21 19.96 26.62
N ARG A 64 6.26 20.69 27.02
CA ARG A 64 6.29 21.42 28.29
C ARG A 64 5.22 22.53 28.38
N ALA A 65 4.97 23.23 27.26
CA ALA A 65 4.00 24.30 27.23
C ALA A 65 2.54 23.83 27.18
N HIS A 66 2.25 22.78 26.40
CA HIS A 66 0.89 22.37 26.05
C HIS A 66 0.60 20.88 26.27
N GLY A 67 1.38 20.16 27.05
CA GLY A 67 1.26 18.69 27.21
C GLY A 67 -0.12 18.22 27.65
N ARG A 68 -0.82 18.95 28.52
CA ARG A 68 -2.19 18.63 28.93
C ARG A 68 -3.19 18.72 27.75
N MET A 69 -2.99 19.71 26.89
CA MET A 69 -3.83 19.89 25.70
C MET A 69 -3.59 18.75 24.71
N PHE A 70 -2.34 18.41 24.42
CA PHE A 70 -2.00 17.28 23.56
C PHE A 70 -2.56 15.97 24.08
N GLN A 71 -2.47 15.72 25.39
CA GLN A 71 -3.05 14.54 26.02
C GLN A 71 -4.59 14.50 25.87
N ALA A 72 -5.27 15.62 26.04
CA ALA A 72 -6.73 15.70 25.83
C ALA A 72 -7.11 15.41 24.37
N MET A 73 -6.40 16.00 23.40
CA MET A 73 -6.60 15.76 21.97
C MET A 73 -6.37 14.28 21.62
N GLU A 74 -5.36 13.65 22.19
CA GLU A 74 -5.06 12.22 22.04
C GLU A 74 -6.24 11.34 22.50
N TRP A 75 -6.87 11.65 23.64
CA TRP A 75 -8.05 10.93 24.10
C TRP A 75 -9.23 11.10 23.14
N VAL A 76 -9.42 12.30 22.60
CA VAL A 76 -10.47 12.56 21.59
C VAL A 76 -10.24 11.71 20.36
N PHE A 77 -9.02 11.68 19.80
CA PHE A 77 -8.70 10.87 18.64
C PHE A 77 -8.85 9.36 18.94
N THR A 78 -8.39 8.90 20.09
CA THR A 78 -8.54 7.50 20.51
C THR A 78 -10.00 7.11 20.60
N PHE A 79 -10.85 7.96 21.17
CA PHE A 79 -12.29 7.73 21.24
C PHE A 79 -12.92 7.66 19.84
N LEU A 80 -12.58 8.60 18.96
CA LEU A 80 -13.07 8.63 17.58
C LEU A 80 -12.69 7.37 16.81
N PHE A 81 -11.43 6.96 16.87
CA PHE A 81 -10.97 5.73 16.21
C PHE A 81 -11.55 4.46 16.83
N THR A 82 -11.79 4.45 18.14
CA THR A 82 -12.47 3.34 18.80
C THR A 82 -13.91 3.21 18.34
N ALA A 83 -14.64 4.34 18.29
CA ALA A 83 -16.01 4.39 17.79
C ALA A 83 -16.09 3.93 16.32
N GLU A 84 -15.17 4.37 15.49
CA GLU A 84 -15.03 3.96 14.09
C GLU A 84 -14.76 2.44 13.98
N TYR A 85 -13.83 1.89 14.75
CA TYR A 85 -13.54 0.46 14.75
C TYR A 85 -14.72 -0.40 15.21
N ILE A 86 -15.42 0.03 16.27
CA ILE A 86 -16.64 -0.62 16.75
C ILE A 86 -17.73 -0.55 15.66
N ALA A 87 -17.90 0.59 14.99
CA ALA A 87 -18.87 0.74 13.92
C ALA A 87 -18.56 -0.21 12.74
N ARG A 88 -17.29 -0.37 12.37
CA ARG A 88 -16.84 -1.35 11.36
C ARG A 88 -17.15 -2.77 11.77
N LEU A 89 -16.86 -3.17 13.02
CA LEU A 89 -17.17 -4.50 13.53
C LEU A 89 -18.66 -4.75 13.59
N ALA A 90 -19.47 -3.77 13.98
CA ALA A 90 -20.91 -3.89 14.09
C ALA A 90 -21.62 -4.03 12.74
N CYS A 91 -21.12 -3.40 11.67
CA CYS A 91 -21.76 -3.44 10.36
C CYS A 91 -21.37 -4.65 9.52
N VAL A 92 -20.25 -5.33 9.82
CA VAL A 92 -19.80 -6.51 9.08
C VAL A 92 -20.52 -7.77 9.54
N ARG A 93 -20.81 -8.69 8.62
CA ARG A 93 -21.50 -9.96 8.94
C ARG A 93 -20.65 -10.92 9.78
N ARG A 94 -19.32 -10.90 9.62
CA ARG A 94 -18.36 -11.76 10.35
C ARG A 94 -17.30 -10.91 11.03
N PRO A 95 -17.56 -10.35 12.23
CA PRO A 95 -16.68 -9.40 12.90
C PRO A 95 -15.30 -9.98 13.24
N LEU A 96 -15.21 -11.23 13.68
CA LEU A 96 -13.93 -11.88 14.01
C LEU A 96 -13.04 -12.06 12.76
N LYS A 97 -13.66 -12.35 11.60
CA LYS A 97 -12.92 -12.45 10.36
C LYS A 97 -12.42 -11.09 9.87
N TYR A 98 -13.16 -10.02 10.14
CA TYR A 98 -12.70 -8.65 9.87
C TYR A 98 -11.57 -8.26 10.81
N ALA A 99 -11.69 -8.51 12.11
CA ALA A 99 -10.63 -8.20 13.08
C ALA A 99 -9.30 -8.87 12.75
N GLY A 100 -9.32 -10.10 12.22
CA GLY A 100 -8.13 -10.83 11.75
C GLY A 100 -7.70 -10.49 10.33
N SER A 101 -8.39 -9.59 9.62
CA SER A 101 -7.98 -9.12 8.30
C SER A 101 -6.87 -8.08 8.40
N PHE A 102 -6.15 -7.86 7.27
CA PHE A 102 -5.08 -6.86 7.20
C PHE A 102 -5.56 -5.47 7.68
N PHE A 103 -6.72 -5.00 7.21
CA PHE A 103 -7.26 -3.70 7.62
C PHE A 103 -7.77 -3.68 9.05
N GLY A 104 -8.44 -4.76 9.51
CA GLY A 104 -8.88 -4.87 10.90
C GLY A 104 -7.71 -4.91 11.90
N LEU A 105 -6.60 -5.53 11.51
CA LEU A 105 -5.38 -5.55 12.31
C LEU A 105 -4.72 -4.16 12.38
N ILE A 106 -4.69 -3.41 11.28
CA ILE A 106 -4.21 -2.02 11.26
C ILE A 106 -5.05 -1.14 12.18
N ASP A 107 -6.38 -1.26 12.13
CA ASP A 107 -7.27 -0.52 13.01
C ASP A 107 -7.00 -0.84 14.49
N LEU A 108 -6.80 -2.12 14.81
CA LEU A 108 -6.47 -2.56 16.17
C LEU A 108 -5.10 -2.03 16.61
N LEU A 109 -4.07 -2.13 15.76
CA LEU A 109 -2.73 -1.62 16.04
C LEU A 109 -2.70 -0.11 16.29
N ALA A 110 -3.57 0.63 15.61
CA ALA A 110 -3.70 2.08 15.82
C ALA A 110 -4.25 2.45 17.23
N LEU A 111 -5.02 1.55 17.84
CA LEU A 111 -5.60 1.73 19.18
C LEU A 111 -4.74 1.14 20.29
N LEU A 112 -4.01 0.06 19.97
CA LEU A 112 -3.27 -0.76 20.92
C LEU A 112 -2.36 0.05 21.86
N PRO A 113 -1.52 1.01 21.41
CA PRO A 113 -0.59 1.73 22.29
C PRO A 113 -1.29 2.48 23.43
N THR A 114 -2.46 3.08 23.15
CA THR A 114 -3.18 3.86 24.16
C THR A 114 -3.84 2.96 25.20
N TYR A 115 -4.43 1.85 24.76
CA TYR A 115 -5.06 0.90 25.69
C TYR A 115 -4.02 0.08 26.47
N LEU A 116 -2.89 -0.26 25.84
CA LEU A 116 -1.79 -0.95 26.52
C LEU A 116 -1.24 -0.10 27.67
N ALA A 117 -1.04 1.21 27.42
CA ALA A 117 -0.62 2.14 28.46
C ALA A 117 -1.64 2.28 29.61
N LEU A 118 -2.95 2.12 29.32
CA LEU A 118 -4.01 2.21 30.33
C LEU A 118 -4.13 0.96 31.21
N PHE A 119 -4.13 -0.24 30.55
CA PHE A 119 -4.42 -1.50 31.26
C PHE A 119 -3.20 -2.12 31.94
N PHE A 120 -2.00 -1.77 31.53
CA PHE A 120 -0.76 -2.33 32.06
C PHE A 120 0.17 -1.24 32.60
N PRO A 121 -0.17 -0.58 33.72
CA PRO A 121 0.71 0.42 34.33
C PRO A 121 2.11 -0.12 34.71
N GLY A 122 2.22 -1.42 34.99
CA GLY A 122 3.49 -2.09 35.29
C GLY A 122 4.45 -2.21 34.10
N LEU A 123 3.96 -2.10 32.86
CA LEU A 123 4.83 -2.02 31.67
C LEU A 123 5.64 -0.72 31.61
N HIS A 124 5.24 0.31 32.34
CA HIS A 124 6.00 1.55 32.46
C HIS A 124 7.40 1.35 33.08
N ALA A 125 7.59 0.25 33.81
CA ALA A 125 8.90 -0.12 34.38
C ALA A 125 9.81 -0.85 33.38
N LEU A 126 9.22 -1.46 32.33
CA LEU A 126 9.94 -2.27 31.35
C LEU A 126 10.10 -1.57 29.99
N ILE A 127 9.13 -0.73 29.61
CA ILE A 127 9.14 -0.01 28.34
C ILE A 127 8.96 1.48 28.66
N ASP A 128 9.87 2.32 28.17
CA ASP A 128 9.75 3.76 28.29
C ASP A 128 8.40 4.19 27.71
N VAL A 129 7.58 4.90 28.51
CA VAL A 129 6.28 5.47 28.12
C VAL A 129 6.37 6.26 26.82
N ARG A 130 7.55 6.83 26.52
CA ARG A 130 7.82 7.53 25.27
C ARG A 130 7.69 6.63 24.06
N VAL A 131 8.15 5.36 24.13
CA VAL A 131 8.05 4.40 23.02
C VAL A 131 6.59 4.08 22.74
N LEU A 132 5.77 3.81 23.77
CA LEU A 132 4.34 3.57 23.60
C LEU A 132 3.62 4.78 22.98
N ARG A 133 4.04 6.00 23.33
CA ARG A 133 3.52 7.22 22.72
C ARG A 133 3.88 7.32 21.24
N LEU A 134 5.13 7.02 20.87
CA LEU A 134 5.59 7.06 19.48
C LEU A 134 4.92 5.99 18.61
N LEU A 135 4.55 4.82 19.17
CA LEU A 135 3.82 3.79 18.42
C LEU A 135 2.46 4.27 17.87
N ARG A 136 1.92 5.37 18.41
CA ARG A 136 0.68 6.00 17.89
C ARG A 136 0.81 6.48 16.44
N VAL A 137 2.05 6.73 15.95
CA VAL A 137 2.29 7.08 14.55
C VAL A 137 1.81 5.99 13.58
N PHE A 138 1.70 4.74 14.03
CA PHE A 138 1.17 3.63 13.20
C PHE A 138 -0.27 3.83 12.74
N ARG A 139 -1.00 4.81 13.31
CA ARG A 139 -2.29 5.26 12.79
C ARG A 139 -2.21 5.68 11.31
N VAL A 140 -1.03 6.10 10.82
CA VAL A 140 -0.80 6.42 9.40
C VAL A 140 -1.16 5.26 8.48
N PHE A 141 -0.99 4.02 8.91
CA PHE A 141 -1.34 2.85 8.11
C PHE A 141 -2.84 2.73 7.83
N LYS A 142 -3.71 3.38 8.61
CA LYS A 142 -5.15 3.47 8.32
C LYS A 142 -5.42 4.13 6.96
N LEU A 143 -4.52 5.01 6.47
CA LEU A 143 -4.64 5.64 5.16
C LEU A 143 -4.58 4.63 4.01
N THR A 144 -3.92 3.48 4.19
CA THR A 144 -3.82 2.45 3.15
C THR A 144 -5.18 1.88 2.74
N ALA A 145 -6.18 1.92 3.63
CA ALA A 145 -7.54 1.47 3.35
C ALA A 145 -8.27 2.35 2.33
N TYR A 146 -7.85 3.62 2.18
CA TYR A 146 -8.53 4.63 1.36
C TYR A 146 -7.90 4.83 -0.02
N VAL A 147 -6.80 4.16 -0.31
CA VAL A 147 -6.10 4.27 -1.59
C VAL A 147 -6.31 2.98 -2.37
N ALA A 148 -7.26 3.00 -3.30
CA ALA A 148 -7.60 1.83 -4.14
C ALA A 148 -6.38 1.31 -4.94
N GLU A 149 -5.47 2.21 -5.29
CA GLU A 149 -4.23 1.92 -5.99
C GLU A 149 -3.29 1.00 -5.20
N TYR A 150 -3.33 0.99 -3.86
CA TYR A 150 -2.52 0.06 -3.06
C TYR A 150 -2.80 -1.41 -3.39
N GLN A 151 -4.04 -1.75 -3.70
CA GLN A 151 -4.39 -3.11 -4.05
C GLN A 151 -3.86 -3.50 -5.44
N SER A 152 -3.87 -2.57 -6.40
CA SER A 152 -3.31 -2.79 -7.74
C SER A 152 -1.79 -2.87 -7.68
N LEU A 153 -1.15 -1.96 -6.95
CA LEU A 153 0.29 -1.98 -6.72
C LEU A 153 0.73 -3.26 -5.98
N GLY A 154 0.00 -3.66 -4.92
CA GLY A 154 0.28 -4.88 -4.18
C GLY A 154 0.19 -6.13 -5.05
N ARG A 155 -0.78 -6.20 -5.97
CA ARG A 155 -0.89 -7.30 -6.94
C ARG A 155 0.27 -7.31 -7.94
N ALA A 156 0.65 -6.15 -8.47
CA ALA A 156 1.78 -6.01 -9.38
C ALA A 156 3.11 -6.41 -8.70
N LEU A 157 3.31 -5.99 -7.45
CA LEU A 157 4.48 -6.37 -6.65
C LEU A 157 4.49 -7.88 -6.35
N ALA A 158 3.34 -8.46 -5.99
CA ALA A 158 3.24 -9.90 -5.75
C ALA A 158 3.53 -10.71 -7.02
N ALA A 159 3.02 -10.28 -8.17
CA ALA A 159 3.30 -10.89 -9.47
C ALA A 159 4.79 -10.81 -9.85
N SER A 160 5.45 -9.71 -9.51
CA SER A 160 6.88 -9.49 -9.74
C SER A 160 7.79 -9.99 -8.61
N GLY A 161 7.24 -10.52 -7.53
CA GLY A 161 7.98 -10.82 -6.29
C GLY A 161 9.23 -11.66 -6.49
N ARG A 162 9.18 -12.69 -7.34
CA ARG A 162 10.34 -13.54 -7.66
C ARG A 162 11.46 -12.75 -8.37
N LYS A 163 11.09 -11.87 -9.32
CA LYS A 163 12.05 -11.04 -10.05
C LYS A 163 12.70 -10.02 -9.10
N ILE A 164 11.90 -9.41 -8.23
CA ILE A 164 12.36 -8.45 -7.21
C ILE A 164 13.29 -9.15 -6.20
N LEU A 165 12.96 -10.36 -5.74
CA LEU A 165 13.79 -11.11 -4.80
C LEU A 165 15.16 -11.44 -5.40
N VAL A 166 15.22 -11.92 -6.63
CA VAL A 166 16.49 -12.21 -7.32
C VAL A 166 17.32 -10.95 -7.47
N PHE A 167 16.70 -9.84 -7.88
CA PHE A 167 17.36 -8.56 -7.97
C PHE A 167 17.91 -8.08 -6.61
N LEU A 168 17.10 -8.12 -5.56
CA LEU A 168 17.50 -7.71 -4.21
C LEU A 168 18.65 -8.56 -3.68
N THR A 169 18.64 -9.88 -3.96
CA THR A 169 19.74 -10.78 -3.59
C THR A 169 21.04 -10.39 -4.31
N ALA A 170 20.96 -10.06 -5.61
CA ALA A 170 22.14 -9.62 -6.37
C ALA A 170 22.71 -8.29 -5.81
N VAL A 171 21.86 -7.33 -5.49
CA VAL A 171 22.26 -6.05 -4.85
C VAL A 171 22.87 -6.30 -3.47
N LEU A 172 22.28 -7.19 -2.66
CA LEU A 172 22.83 -7.54 -1.35
C LEU A 172 24.23 -8.15 -1.48
N MET A 173 24.43 -9.09 -2.41
CA MET A 173 25.74 -9.66 -2.67
C MET A 173 26.76 -8.59 -3.10
N LEU A 174 26.37 -7.67 -4.00
CA LEU A 174 27.22 -6.58 -4.42
C LEU A 174 27.65 -5.71 -3.24
N VAL A 175 26.71 -5.32 -2.40
CA VAL A 175 26.95 -4.47 -1.22
C VAL A 175 27.88 -5.18 -0.20
N LEU A 176 27.67 -6.47 0.03
CA LEU A 176 28.52 -7.27 0.92
C LEU A 176 29.96 -7.34 0.40
N VAL A 177 30.14 -7.64 -0.88
CA VAL A 177 31.45 -7.71 -1.53
C VAL A 177 32.14 -6.34 -1.50
N MET A 178 31.47 -5.29 -1.94
CA MET A 178 32.05 -3.95 -2.02
C MET A 178 32.35 -3.37 -0.62
N GLY A 179 31.45 -3.60 0.36
CA GLY A 179 31.71 -3.22 1.75
C GLY A 179 32.93 -3.91 2.32
N THR A 180 33.11 -5.22 2.03
CA THR A 180 34.28 -5.96 2.49
C THR A 180 35.57 -5.48 1.80
N VAL A 181 35.51 -5.21 0.49
CA VAL A 181 36.64 -4.66 -0.25
C VAL A 181 37.06 -3.30 0.32
N MET A 182 36.11 -2.41 0.58
CA MET A 182 36.41 -1.10 1.17
C MET A 182 36.96 -1.18 2.60
N TYR A 183 36.50 -2.16 3.39
CA TYR A 183 37.07 -2.41 4.72
C TYR A 183 38.57 -2.79 4.63
N VAL A 184 38.96 -3.56 3.61
CA VAL A 184 40.37 -3.96 3.44
C VAL A 184 41.20 -2.83 2.83
N VAL A 185 40.66 -2.09 1.87
CA VAL A 185 41.40 -1.04 1.14
C VAL A 185 41.60 0.22 1.98
N GLU A 186 40.56 0.68 2.64
CA GLU A 186 40.57 1.94 3.41
C GLU A 186 41.03 1.69 4.88
N GLY A 187 40.60 0.57 5.47
CA GLY A 187 40.94 0.23 6.83
C GLY A 187 40.32 1.11 7.91
N ARG A 188 40.65 0.82 9.15
CA ARG A 188 40.09 1.48 10.35
C ARG A 188 40.50 2.96 10.43
N GLU A 189 41.67 3.30 9.96
CA GLU A 189 42.25 4.66 10.05
C GLU A 189 41.40 5.67 9.22
N ASN A 190 40.77 5.22 8.16
CA ASN A 190 39.95 6.06 7.30
C ASN A 190 38.43 5.99 7.59
N GLY A 191 38.05 5.42 8.76
CA GLY A 191 36.67 5.37 9.22
C GLY A 191 35.94 4.06 8.90
N TYR A 192 36.54 3.12 8.16
CA TYR A 192 35.99 1.81 7.87
C TYR A 192 36.33 0.83 9.00
N THR A 193 35.77 1.09 10.19
CA THR A 193 36.16 0.45 11.46
C THR A 193 35.80 -1.03 11.55
N SER A 194 34.80 -1.47 10.80
CA SER A 194 34.31 -2.85 10.75
C SER A 194 33.63 -3.16 9.41
N ILE A 195 33.48 -4.45 9.09
CA ILE A 195 32.74 -4.88 7.89
C ILE A 195 31.29 -4.34 7.90
N PRO A 196 30.49 -4.42 8.99
CA PRO A 196 29.17 -3.82 9.03
C PRO A 196 29.17 -2.31 8.74
N THR A 197 30.15 -1.55 9.26
CA THR A 197 30.29 -0.12 8.97
C THR A 197 30.57 0.14 7.50
N SER A 198 31.41 -0.69 6.89
CA SER A 198 31.73 -0.60 5.45
C SER A 198 30.55 -0.99 4.57
N ILE A 199 29.74 -1.97 5.00
CA ILE A 199 28.47 -2.34 4.35
C ILE A 199 27.47 -1.18 4.42
N TYR A 200 27.35 -0.51 5.58
CA TYR A 200 26.51 0.69 5.70
C TYR A 200 26.93 1.75 4.68
N TRP A 201 28.25 2.03 4.54
CA TRP A 201 28.73 2.94 3.51
C TRP A 201 28.36 2.46 2.09
N ALA A 202 28.51 1.17 1.81
CA ALA A 202 28.20 0.59 0.52
C ALA A 202 26.69 0.71 0.18
N ILE A 203 25.81 0.48 1.16
CA ILE A 203 24.36 0.68 1.01
C ILE A 203 24.06 2.15 0.73
N SER A 204 24.60 3.07 1.54
CA SER A 204 24.40 4.51 1.40
C SER A 204 24.85 5.02 0.01
N THR A 205 25.92 4.46 -0.53
CA THR A 205 26.49 4.82 -1.82
C THR A 205 25.66 4.25 -2.98
N VAL A 206 25.34 2.94 -2.94
CA VAL A 206 24.55 2.28 -4.00
C VAL A 206 23.13 2.83 -4.10
N THR A 207 22.52 3.19 -2.97
CA THR A 207 21.18 3.81 -2.94
C THR A 207 21.20 5.30 -3.27
N THR A 208 22.37 5.86 -3.57
CA THR A 208 22.57 7.29 -3.88
C THR A 208 22.21 8.26 -2.74
N VAL A 209 22.10 7.77 -1.48
CA VAL A 209 21.82 8.62 -0.32
C VAL A 209 23.05 9.47 0.03
N GLY A 210 24.24 8.84 0.17
CA GLY A 210 25.52 9.52 0.33
C GLY A 210 25.59 10.45 1.54
N PHE A 211 25.38 9.95 2.77
CA PHE A 211 25.43 10.79 3.98
C PHE A 211 26.78 11.54 4.16
N GLY A 212 27.88 10.98 3.64
CA GLY A 212 29.19 11.62 3.71
C GLY A 212 29.90 11.52 5.06
N ASP A 213 29.34 10.80 6.01
CA ASP A 213 29.92 10.52 7.33
C ASP A 213 31.13 9.58 7.24
N ILE A 214 31.12 8.67 6.27
CA ILE A 214 32.24 7.80 5.91
C ILE A 214 32.53 8.00 4.44
N THR A 215 33.79 8.36 4.11
CA THR A 215 34.23 8.62 2.74
C THR A 215 35.61 8.01 2.49
N PRO A 216 35.88 7.44 1.27
CA PRO A 216 37.19 6.94 0.93
C PRO A 216 38.23 8.04 0.94
N LYS A 217 39.41 7.74 1.50
CA LYS A 217 40.56 8.67 1.59
C LYS A 217 41.68 8.29 0.63
N THR A 218 41.85 6.98 0.36
CA THR A 218 42.87 6.50 -0.56
C THR A 218 42.44 6.67 -2.02
N ASP A 219 43.40 6.81 -2.92
CA ASP A 219 43.10 6.95 -4.36
C ASP A 219 42.43 5.69 -4.92
N LEU A 220 42.85 4.49 -4.46
CA LEU A 220 42.25 3.24 -4.85
C LEU A 220 40.81 3.14 -4.33
N GLY A 221 40.56 3.50 -3.08
CA GLY A 221 39.21 3.52 -2.51
C GLY A 221 38.28 4.52 -3.22
N ARG A 222 38.79 5.69 -3.62
CA ARG A 222 38.03 6.65 -4.42
C ARG A 222 37.69 6.12 -5.80
N LEU A 223 38.61 5.40 -6.46
CA LEU A 223 38.34 4.76 -7.75
C LEU A 223 37.25 3.72 -7.63
N ILE A 224 37.34 2.84 -6.61
CA ILE A 224 36.32 1.82 -6.32
C ILE A 224 34.97 2.46 -6.03
N ALA A 225 34.94 3.53 -5.21
CA ALA A 225 33.72 4.26 -4.88
C ALA A 225 33.07 4.88 -6.13
N SER A 226 33.87 5.46 -7.03
CA SER A 226 33.39 6.04 -8.30
C SER A 226 32.69 4.97 -9.17
N PHE A 227 33.31 3.79 -9.28
CA PHE A 227 32.72 2.66 -10.00
C PHE A 227 31.39 2.22 -9.33
N MET A 228 31.37 2.14 -8.01
CA MET A 228 30.17 1.76 -7.26
C MET A 228 29.04 2.78 -7.42
N MET A 229 29.34 4.08 -7.46
CA MET A 229 28.35 5.13 -7.72
C MET A 229 27.71 5.01 -9.09
N LEU A 230 28.51 4.72 -10.13
CA LEU A 230 28.01 4.48 -11.49
C LEU A 230 27.09 3.24 -11.55
N LEU A 231 27.47 2.14 -10.89
CA LEU A 231 26.63 0.96 -10.76
C LEU A 231 25.33 1.26 -10.02
N GLY A 232 25.39 2.04 -8.94
CA GLY A 232 24.23 2.42 -8.13
C GLY A 232 23.15 3.11 -8.95
N TRP A 233 23.56 4.04 -9.82
CA TRP A 233 22.63 4.72 -10.72
C TRP A 233 21.88 3.74 -11.66
N GLY A 234 22.59 2.77 -12.25
CA GLY A 234 21.99 1.73 -13.09
C GLY A 234 21.08 0.76 -12.31
N ILE A 235 21.48 0.42 -11.09
CA ILE A 235 20.73 -0.51 -10.22
C ILE A 235 19.34 0.03 -9.88
N LEU A 236 19.17 1.32 -9.63
CA LEU A 236 17.87 1.91 -9.29
C LEU A 236 16.84 1.84 -10.45
N ALA A 237 17.29 1.74 -11.69
CA ALA A 237 16.42 1.64 -12.86
C ALA A 237 15.72 0.28 -12.98
N VAL A 238 16.30 -0.79 -12.45
CA VAL A 238 15.81 -2.17 -12.64
C VAL A 238 14.47 -2.42 -11.93
N PRO A 239 14.29 -2.15 -10.62
CA PRO A 239 13.01 -2.34 -9.95
C PRO A 239 11.89 -1.52 -10.56
N THR A 240 12.19 -0.26 -10.92
CA THR A 240 11.23 0.63 -11.56
C THR A 240 10.78 0.07 -12.90
N GLY A 241 11.71 -0.42 -13.71
CA GLY A 241 11.43 -1.07 -14.99
C GLY A 241 10.58 -2.33 -14.86
N ILE A 242 10.89 -3.19 -13.88
CA ILE A 242 10.13 -4.42 -13.61
C ILE A 242 8.67 -4.10 -13.24
N VAL A 243 8.45 -3.19 -12.30
CA VAL A 243 7.12 -2.81 -11.84
C VAL A 243 6.32 -2.13 -12.95
N THR A 244 6.95 -1.22 -13.69
CA THR A 244 6.30 -0.51 -14.81
C THR A 244 5.89 -1.48 -15.92
N ALA A 245 6.75 -2.43 -16.29
CA ALA A 245 6.44 -3.43 -17.30
C ALA A 245 5.27 -4.33 -16.88
N GLU A 246 5.22 -4.75 -15.62
CA GLU A 246 4.13 -5.59 -15.09
C GLU A 246 2.79 -4.82 -15.06
N MET A 247 2.81 -3.56 -14.63
CA MET A 247 1.61 -2.71 -14.63
C MET A 247 1.10 -2.45 -16.05
N ALA A 248 2.00 -2.25 -17.01
CA ALA A 248 1.64 -2.06 -18.42
C ALA A 248 1.05 -3.34 -19.02
N ALA A 249 1.59 -4.52 -18.69
CA ALA A 249 1.06 -5.81 -19.13
C ALA A 249 -0.36 -6.06 -18.60
N HIS A 250 -0.62 -5.80 -17.32
CA HIS A 250 -1.96 -5.89 -16.73
C HIS A 250 -2.97 -4.96 -17.39
N ARG A 251 -2.59 -3.70 -17.59
CA ARG A 251 -3.46 -2.72 -18.26
C ARG A 251 -3.79 -3.13 -19.69
N ARG A 252 -2.83 -3.70 -20.41
CA ARG A 252 -3.04 -4.19 -21.78
C ARG A 252 -4.03 -5.36 -21.83
N LEU A 253 -3.95 -6.29 -20.89
CA LEU A 253 -4.90 -7.40 -20.76
C LEU A 253 -6.31 -6.91 -20.44
N GLU A 254 -6.46 -5.92 -19.57
CA GLU A 254 -7.75 -5.31 -19.25
C GLU A 254 -8.36 -4.60 -20.46
N LEU A 255 -7.57 -3.87 -21.24
CA LEU A 255 -8.02 -3.20 -22.46
C LEU A 255 -8.43 -4.19 -23.54
N VAL A 256 -7.68 -5.27 -23.75
CA VAL A 256 -8.06 -6.33 -24.69
C VAL A 256 -9.35 -7.01 -24.25
N HIS A 257 -9.52 -7.26 -22.95
CA HIS A 257 -10.77 -7.85 -22.43
C HIS A 257 -11.98 -6.90 -22.53
N SER A 258 -11.78 -5.60 -22.36
CA SER A 258 -12.86 -4.60 -22.46
C SER A 258 -13.27 -4.28 -23.90
N GLN A 259 -12.36 -4.43 -24.87
CA GLN A 259 -12.67 -4.22 -26.29
C GLN A 259 -13.40 -5.39 -26.94
N VAL A 260 -13.48 -6.55 -26.27
CA VAL A 260 -13.89 -7.82 -26.87
C VAL A 260 -15.34 -8.21 -26.52
N SER A 261 -16.01 -7.51 -25.60
CA SER A 261 -17.38 -7.85 -25.21
C SER A 261 -18.40 -7.07 -26.04
N THR A 262 -18.93 -7.67 -27.08
CA THR A 262 -20.13 -7.14 -27.76
C THR A 262 -21.41 -7.68 -27.09
N THR A 263 -22.53 -7.00 -27.27
CA THR A 263 -23.86 -7.47 -26.85
C THR A 263 -24.38 -8.58 -27.77
N ARG A 264 -23.53 -9.12 -28.63
CA ARG A 264 -23.88 -10.18 -29.60
C ARG A 264 -24.21 -11.46 -28.84
N SER A 265 -25.42 -11.94 -28.98
CA SER A 265 -25.94 -13.15 -28.34
C SER A 265 -25.97 -14.34 -29.32
N CYS A 266 -25.70 -15.52 -28.85
CA CYS A 266 -25.86 -16.76 -29.61
C CYS A 266 -27.33 -17.14 -29.69
N HIS A 267 -27.84 -17.51 -30.89
CA HIS A 267 -29.23 -17.92 -31.09
C HIS A 267 -29.56 -19.25 -30.43
N GLU A 268 -28.58 -20.14 -30.26
CA GLU A 268 -28.80 -21.48 -29.71
C GLU A 268 -28.76 -21.51 -28.17
N CYS A 269 -27.75 -20.85 -27.54
CA CYS A 269 -27.57 -20.93 -26.10
C CYS A 269 -27.73 -19.60 -25.36
N LEU A 270 -28.05 -18.52 -26.06
CA LEU A 270 -28.28 -17.16 -25.53
C LEU A 270 -27.09 -16.58 -24.79
N THR A 271 -25.90 -17.14 -24.92
CA THR A 271 -24.67 -16.60 -24.31
C THR A 271 -24.28 -15.30 -25.01
N GLU A 272 -24.06 -14.23 -24.25
CA GLU A 272 -23.64 -12.91 -24.73
C GLU A 272 -22.12 -12.74 -24.56
N GLY A 273 -21.54 -11.67 -25.13
CA GLY A 273 -20.14 -11.30 -24.94
C GLY A 273 -19.18 -11.92 -25.96
N HIS A 274 -19.65 -12.20 -27.18
CA HIS A 274 -18.80 -12.66 -28.26
C HIS A 274 -17.96 -11.51 -28.85
N THR A 275 -16.76 -11.85 -29.35
CA THR A 275 -15.92 -10.86 -30.04
C THR A 275 -16.59 -10.44 -31.38
N PRO A 276 -16.31 -9.23 -31.88
CA PRO A 276 -16.89 -8.76 -33.17
C PRO A 276 -16.54 -9.69 -34.34
N ASP A 277 -15.38 -10.29 -34.29
CA ASP A 277 -14.80 -11.18 -35.32
C ASP A 277 -15.09 -12.67 -35.08
N ALA A 278 -15.83 -13.03 -34.01
CA ALA A 278 -16.14 -14.43 -33.75
C ALA A 278 -17.16 -15.00 -34.77
N ASP A 279 -16.82 -16.07 -35.46
CA ASP A 279 -17.72 -16.82 -36.33
C ASP A 279 -18.56 -17.86 -35.59
N TYR A 280 -18.07 -18.34 -34.43
CA TYR A 280 -18.69 -19.39 -33.64
C TYR A 280 -18.85 -19.00 -32.19
N CYS A 281 -19.90 -19.48 -31.53
CA CYS A 281 -20.15 -19.29 -30.13
C CYS A 281 -19.07 -20.00 -29.28
N PHE A 282 -18.43 -19.30 -28.37
CA PHE A 282 -17.41 -19.89 -27.51
C PHE A 282 -17.98 -20.87 -26.48
N HIS A 283 -19.31 -20.85 -26.24
CA HIS A 283 -19.97 -21.72 -25.27
C HIS A 283 -20.53 -23.02 -25.90
N CYS A 284 -21.26 -22.92 -27.03
CA CYS A 284 -21.91 -24.09 -27.62
C CYS A 284 -21.40 -24.47 -29.04
N GLY A 285 -20.48 -23.69 -29.60
CA GLY A 285 -19.91 -23.93 -30.93
C GLY A 285 -20.86 -23.59 -32.11
N ALA A 286 -22.07 -23.10 -31.86
CA ALA A 286 -22.99 -22.71 -32.93
C ALA A 286 -22.46 -21.51 -33.71
N ARG A 287 -22.79 -21.43 -35.01
CA ARG A 287 -22.39 -20.32 -35.87
C ARG A 287 -23.14 -19.05 -35.44
N LEU A 288 -22.40 -17.97 -35.25
CA LEU A 288 -22.95 -16.69 -34.84
C LEU A 288 -23.44 -15.89 -36.04
N PRO A 289 -24.52 -15.07 -35.89
CA PRO A 289 -24.95 -14.16 -36.92
C PRO A 289 -23.88 -13.13 -37.24
N VAL A 290 -23.85 -12.62 -38.49
CA VAL A 290 -22.84 -11.62 -38.91
C VAL A 290 -22.96 -10.37 -38.04
N TYR A 291 -21.84 -9.88 -37.50
CA TYR A 291 -21.83 -8.65 -36.73
C TYR A 291 -22.05 -7.45 -37.62
N GLN A 292 -23.21 -6.79 -37.48
CA GLN A 292 -23.48 -5.51 -38.13
C GLN A 292 -23.05 -4.40 -37.16
N GLN A 293 -22.00 -3.66 -37.49
CA GLN A 293 -21.71 -2.41 -36.80
C GLN A 293 -22.90 -1.45 -37.07
N GLN A 294 -23.63 -1.10 -36.02
CA GLN A 294 -24.55 0.04 -36.12
C GLN A 294 -23.70 1.30 -36.33
N GLU A 295 -23.78 1.88 -37.53
CA GLU A 295 -23.26 3.23 -37.74
C GLU A 295 -23.91 4.17 -36.72
N PRO A 296 -23.11 5.02 -36.06
CA PRO A 296 -23.67 6.02 -35.14
C PRO A 296 -24.68 6.88 -35.92
N ALA A 297 -25.90 6.98 -35.39
CA ALA A 297 -26.94 7.83 -35.98
C ALA A 297 -26.36 9.24 -36.21
N PRO A 298 -26.61 9.86 -37.41
CA PRO A 298 -26.11 11.19 -37.69
C PRO A 298 -26.63 12.15 -36.63
N GLN A 299 -25.68 12.82 -35.94
CA GLN A 299 -26.02 13.85 -34.98
C GLN A 299 -26.78 14.95 -35.72
N ALA A 300 -28.06 15.11 -35.40
CA ALA A 300 -28.89 16.21 -35.91
C ALA A 300 -28.25 17.53 -35.50
N SER A 301 -27.81 18.28 -36.50
CA SER A 301 -27.31 19.65 -36.43
C SER A 301 -28.34 20.64 -35.92
#